data_6f7ccf9971aad2e5e87814876acf6fcb
#
_entry.id   6f7ccf9971aad2e5e87814876acf6fcb
#
_cell.length_a   1.000
_cell.length_b   1.000
_cell.length_c   1.000
_cell.angle_alpha   90.00
_cell.angle_beta   90.00
_cell.angle_gamma   90.00
#
_symmetry.space_group_name_H-M   'P 1'
#
loop_
_entity.id
_entity.type
_entity.pdbx_description
1 polymer ?
#
loop_
_entity_poly.entity_id
_entity_poly.type
_entity_poly.pdbx_seq_one_letter_code
_entity_poly.pdbx_strand_id
1 'polypeptide(L)'
;MTRSLKGISATGVTRLLLVVLSTLMLQACASNQNTPGSAQLTGGQGSGSVRPGTQRDFTVNVGDIVYFSTDSSDISPEARQTLQKQVQWLRQYPQFTVTIEGHADERGTREYNLALGARRATAVRKFLIGQGVNGSRIRTISYGKERLVAVCNDVSCWSQNRRAQTVLNSRVARTRR
;
A
#
# COMPACT_ATOMS: atom_id res chain seq x y z
N MET A 1 -1.11 85.68 0.50
CA MET A 1 -0.94 84.46 -0.34
C MET A 1 -1.74 83.33 0.22
N THR A 2 -2.98 83.16 -0.24
CA THR A 2 -3.93 82.14 0.26
C THR A 2 -3.95 81.00 -0.70
N ARG A 3 -3.49 79.77 -0.30
CA ARG A 3 -3.59 78.57 -1.08
C ARG A 3 -4.93 77.88 -0.87
N SER A 4 -5.68 77.84 -1.96
CA SER A 4 -6.99 77.16 -2.08
C SER A 4 -6.81 75.65 -1.91
N LEU A 5 -7.47 75.04 -0.95
CA LEU A 5 -7.64 73.59 -0.83
C LEU A 5 -8.74 73.12 -1.78
N LYS A 6 -8.36 72.46 -2.88
CA LYS A 6 -9.31 71.81 -3.80
C LYS A 6 -9.95 70.62 -3.13
N GLY A 7 -11.30 70.59 -3.20
CA GLY A 7 -12.15 69.61 -2.57
C GLY A 7 -11.84 68.14 -3.00
N ILE A 8 -11.67 67.27 -2.02
CA ILE A 8 -11.61 65.82 -2.20
C ILE A 8 -13.05 65.37 -2.32
N SER A 9 -13.40 64.82 -3.51
CA SER A 9 -14.76 64.35 -3.78
C SER A 9 -15.11 63.18 -2.84
N ALA A 10 -16.26 63.24 -2.20
CA ALA A 10 -16.80 62.23 -1.26
C ALA A 10 -16.80 60.82 -1.82
N THR A 11 -16.89 60.67 -3.16
CA THR A 11 -16.85 59.36 -3.85
C THR A 11 -15.48 58.67 -3.83
N GLY A 12 -14.37 59.42 -3.71
CA GLY A 12 -13.01 58.90 -3.62
C GLY A 12 -12.73 58.27 -2.25
N VAL A 13 -13.20 58.92 -1.20
CA VAL A 13 -13.01 58.45 0.19
C VAL A 13 -13.80 57.15 0.46
N THR A 14 -15.01 57.03 -0.05
CA THR A 14 -15.85 55.84 0.13
C THR A 14 -15.28 54.62 -0.61
N ARG A 15 -14.68 54.82 -1.81
CA ARG A 15 -14.01 53.73 -2.53
C ARG A 15 -12.71 53.28 -1.87
N LEU A 16 -11.98 54.20 -1.31
CA LEU A 16 -10.72 53.85 -0.56
C LEU A 16 -11.02 53.10 0.73
N LEU A 17 -12.12 53.45 1.45
CA LEU A 17 -12.57 52.76 2.66
C LEU A 17 -13.03 51.31 2.36
N LEU A 18 -13.74 51.07 1.24
CA LEU A 18 -14.19 49.73 0.83
C LEU A 18 -13.03 48.84 0.44
N VAL A 19 -11.98 49.34 -0.19
CA VAL A 19 -10.80 48.57 -0.54
C VAL A 19 -9.97 48.18 0.68
N VAL A 20 -9.85 49.08 1.67
CA VAL A 20 -9.12 48.78 2.92
C VAL A 20 -9.88 47.80 3.79
N LEU A 21 -11.25 47.83 3.79
CA LEU A 21 -12.05 46.88 4.54
C LEU A 21 -12.02 45.46 3.96
N SER A 22 -11.85 45.31 2.63
CA SER A 22 -11.76 44.02 1.97
C SER A 22 -10.41 43.29 2.19
N THR A 23 -9.33 44.02 2.49
CA THR A 23 -7.98 43.44 2.74
C THR A 23 -7.79 42.94 4.16
N LEU A 24 -8.65 43.33 5.12
CA LEU A 24 -8.53 42.90 6.52
C LEU A 24 -9.17 41.50 6.80
N MET A 25 -9.92 40.92 5.86
CA MET A 25 -10.60 39.65 6.08
C MET A 25 -9.81 38.40 5.70
N LEU A 26 -8.56 38.52 5.25
CA LEU A 26 -7.73 37.36 4.84
C LEU A 26 -6.65 36.94 5.86
N GLN A 27 -6.66 37.44 7.07
CA GLN A 27 -5.62 37.11 8.09
C GLN A 27 -6.07 36.17 9.22
N ALA A 28 -7.19 35.46 9.09
CA ALA A 28 -7.72 34.62 10.15
C ALA A 28 -7.65 33.11 9.83
N CYS A 29 -6.46 32.57 9.51
CA CYS A 29 -6.19 31.12 9.53
C CYS A 29 -4.73 30.81 9.81
N ALA A 30 -4.25 31.20 11.00
CA ALA A 30 -3.01 30.67 11.56
C ALA A 30 -3.11 30.66 13.09
N SER A 31 -3.91 29.75 13.63
CA SER A 31 -3.89 29.43 15.06
C SER A 31 -3.10 28.12 15.25
N ASN A 32 -1.83 28.30 15.56
CA ASN A 32 -1.02 27.26 16.16
C ASN A 32 -1.44 27.12 17.63
N GLN A 33 -2.19 26.09 17.99
CA GLN A 33 -2.49 25.77 19.38
C GLN A 33 -1.74 24.50 19.78
N ASN A 34 -0.61 24.69 20.45
CA ASN A 34 -0.03 23.70 21.32
C ASN A 34 -0.88 23.59 22.59
N THR A 35 -1.73 22.57 22.69
CA THR A 35 -2.38 22.17 23.93
C THR A 35 -1.97 20.73 24.24
N PRO A 36 -1.35 20.42 25.38
CA PRO A 36 -1.07 19.02 25.77
C PRO A 36 -2.34 18.40 26.35
N GLY A 37 -2.82 17.34 25.72
CA GLY A 37 -3.80 16.44 26.30
C GLY A 37 -5.16 16.39 25.61
N SER A 38 -5.19 15.76 24.44
CA SER A 38 -6.40 15.08 23.96
C SER A 38 -5.98 13.98 22.97
N ALA A 39 -6.39 12.75 23.27
CA ALA A 39 -6.20 11.60 22.39
C ALA A 39 -6.92 11.87 21.07
N GLN A 40 -6.17 12.25 20.05
CA GLN A 40 -6.68 12.52 18.72
C GLN A 40 -6.74 11.22 17.94
N LEU A 41 -7.95 10.71 17.74
CA LEU A 41 -8.26 9.71 16.72
C LEU A 41 -7.96 10.35 15.35
N THR A 42 -6.72 10.28 14.91
CA THR A 42 -6.32 10.75 13.59
C THR A 42 -6.75 9.75 12.53
N GLY A 43 -7.95 9.93 12.01
CA GLY A 43 -8.32 9.49 10.67
C GLY A 43 -7.58 10.37 9.66
N GLY A 44 -6.27 10.24 9.58
CA GLY A 44 -5.42 10.98 8.65
C GLY A 44 -5.34 10.26 7.30
N GLN A 45 -6.17 10.62 6.34
CA GLN A 45 -5.92 10.41 4.93
C GLN A 45 -4.80 11.36 4.48
N GLY A 46 -3.58 11.10 4.97
CA GLY A 46 -2.38 11.78 4.51
C GLY A 46 -1.73 10.96 3.40
N SER A 47 -1.45 11.57 2.26
CA SER A 47 -0.48 11.10 1.26
C SER A 47 0.92 11.06 1.90
N GLY A 48 1.06 10.29 2.97
CA GLY A 48 2.29 10.11 3.72
C GLY A 48 3.17 9.09 3.00
N SER A 49 4.41 9.44 2.76
CA SER A 49 5.46 8.52 2.32
C SER A 49 5.40 7.22 3.13
N VAL A 50 5.32 6.10 2.42
CA VAL A 50 5.22 4.78 3.06
C VAL A 50 6.52 4.53 3.84
N ARG A 51 6.43 4.35 5.16
CA ARG A 51 7.60 4.12 6.01
C ARG A 51 8.30 2.81 5.61
N PRO A 52 9.60 2.84 5.28
CA PRO A 52 10.37 1.64 4.93
C PRO A 52 10.34 0.59 6.04
N GLY A 53 10.35 -0.69 5.66
CA GLY A 53 10.34 -1.82 6.59
C GLY A 53 9.02 -2.06 7.31
N THR A 54 7.91 -1.57 6.76
CA THR A 54 6.54 -1.87 7.23
C THR A 54 5.85 -2.84 6.30
N GLN A 55 4.75 -3.46 6.75
CA GLN A 55 3.90 -4.29 5.89
C GLN A 55 3.36 -3.49 4.70
N ARG A 56 3.00 -2.21 4.92
CA ARG A 56 2.54 -1.32 3.85
C ARG A 56 3.63 -1.04 2.82
N ASP A 57 4.89 -0.88 3.25
CA ASP A 57 6.04 -0.74 2.36
C ASP A 57 6.21 -1.97 1.48
N PHE A 58 6.14 -3.17 2.06
CA PHE A 58 6.21 -4.42 1.31
C PHE A 58 5.11 -4.54 0.26
N THR A 59 3.85 -4.25 0.63
CA THR A 59 2.71 -4.38 -0.30
C THR A 59 2.74 -3.32 -1.40
N VAL A 60 3.04 -2.06 -1.07
CA VAL A 60 2.92 -0.93 -2.01
C VAL A 60 4.15 -0.77 -2.89
N ASN A 61 5.35 -0.84 -2.31
CA ASN A 61 6.60 -0.52 -3.02
C ASN A 61 7.30 -1.76 -3.60
N VAL A 62 7.15 -2.92 -2.96
CA VAL A 62 7.78 -4.17 -3.39
C VAL A 62 6.83 -5.00 -4.25
N GLY A 63 5.57 -5.12 -3.83
CA GLY A 63 4.57 -6.00 -4.41
C GLY A 63 4.57 -7.37 -3.75
N ASP A 64 3.43 -7.75 -3.20
CA ASP A 64 3.25 -9.00 -2.47
C ASP A 64 2.61 -10.12 -3.31
N ILE A 65 2.17 -9.82 -4.54
CA ILE A 65 1.44 -10.75 -5.42
C ILE A 65 2.24 -11.05 -6.69
N VAL A 66 2.23 -12.30 -7.09
CA VAL A 66 2.67 -12.75 -8.42
C VAL A 66 1.57 -13.59 -9.07
N TYR A 67 1.43 -13.45 -10.39
CA TYR A 67 0.38 -14.10 -11.17
C TYR A 67 0.92 -15.26 -12.01
N PHE A 68 0.00 -16.18 -12.37
CA PHE A 68 0.32 -17.37 -13.13
C PHE A 68 -0.60 -17.53 -14.34
N SER A 69 -0.06 -18.18 -15.37
CA SER A 69 -0.86 -18.63 -16.51
C SER A 69 -1.87 -19.69 -16.10
N THR A 70 -2.84 -19.94 -16.98
CA THR A 70 -3.83 -21.02 -16.79
C THR A 70 -3.10 -22.33 -16.61
N ASP A 71 -3.49 -23.07 -15.59
CA ASP A 71 -2.97 -24.42 -15.27
C ASP A 71 -1.45 -24.50 -15.08
N SER A 72 -0.76 -23.38 -14.87
CA SER A 72 0.68 -23.32 -14.67
C SER A 72 1.05 -22.88 -13.25
N SER A 73 2.22 -23.33 -12.80
CA SER A 73 2.94 -22.86 -11.61
C SER A 73 4.34 -22.30 -11.93
N ASP A 74 4.61 -22.03 -13.21
CA ASP A 74 5.88 -21.48 -13.67
C ASP A 74 6.01 -19.99 -13.35
N ILE A 75 7.21 -19.58 -12.93
CA ILE A 75 7.52 -18.19 -12.62
C ILE A 75 7.82 -17.43 -13.91
N SER A 76 6.90 -16.55 -14.33
CA SER A 76 7.08 -15.69 -15.50
C SER A 76 8.22 -14.68 -15.28
N PRO A 77 8.72 -14.03 -16.35
CA PRO A 77 9.72 -12.95 -16.22
C PRO A 77 9.24 -11.80 -15.31
N GLU A 78 7.97 -11.40 -15.40
CA GLU A 78 7.35 -10.35 -14.58
C GLU A 78 7.25 -10.78 -13.11
N ALA A 79 6.80 -12.01 -12.86
CA ALA A 79 6.76 -12.60 -11.52
C ALA A 79 8.17 -12.65 -10.91
N ARG A 80 9.18 -13.00 -11.71
CA ARG A 80 10.57 -13.03 -11.28
C ARG A 80 11.07 -11.67 -10.83
N GLN A 81 10.74 -10.59 -11.54
CA GLN A 81 11.11 -9.21 -11.14
C GLN A 81 10.51 -8.84 -9.78
N THR A 82 9.22 -9.13 -9.57
CA THR A 82 8.57 -8.89 -8.29
C THR A 82 9.22 -9.71 -7.17
N LEU A 83 9.47 -10.99 -7.40
CA LEU A 83 10.13 -11.86 -6.42
C LEU A 83 11.56 -11.42 -6.10
N GLN A 84 12.32 -10.89 -7.06
CA GLN A 84 13.64 -10.30 -6.81
C GLN A 84 13.57 -9.11 -5.85
N LYS A 85 12.57 -8.21 -6.02
CA LYS A 85 12.33 -7.12 -5.07
C LYS A 85 11.97 -7.66 -3.69
N GLN A 86 11.13 -8.70 -3.61
CA GLN A 86 10.80 -9.36 -2.34
C GLN A 86 12.03 -9.94 -1.66
N VAL A 87 12.92 -10.59 -2.41
CA VAL A 87 14.21 -11.10 -1.88
C VAL A 87 15.04 -9.99 -1.27
N GLN A 88 15.23 -8.87 -1.99
CA GLN A 88 16.01 -7.72 -1.49
C GLN A 88 15.42 -7.19 -0.20
N TRP A 89 14.12 -6.99 -0.16
CA TRP A 89 13.41 -6.51 1.03
C TRP A 89 13.50 -7.48 2.20
N LEU A 90 13.29 -8.78 1.98
CA LEU A 90 13.38 -9.81 3.03
C LEU A 90 14.80 -10.01 3.58
N ARG A 91 15.83 -9.70 2.80
CA ARG A 91 17.23 -9.66 3.26
C ARG A 91 17.48 -8.42 4.12
N GLN A 92 16.95 -7.27 3.72
CA GLN A 92 17.08 -6.02 4.48
C GLN A 92 16.33 -6.06 5.81
N TYR A 93 15.22 -6.82 5.86
CA TYR A 93 14.37 -6.94 7.05
C TYR A 93 14.26 -8.40 7.55
N PRO A 94 15.35 -8.95 8.14
CA PRO A 94 15.43 -10.36 8.50
C PRO A 94 14.49 -10.79 9.62
N GLN A 95 13.91 -9.85 10.37
CA GLN A 95 12.97 -10.09 11.47
C GLN A 95 11.59 -10.58 11.02
N PHE A 96 11.24 -10.41 9.74
CA PHE A 96 9.96 -10.88 9.22
C PHE A 96 10.02 -12.35 8.80
N THR A 97 8.98 -13.10 9.12
CA THR A 97 8.66 -14.37 8.48
C THR A 97 7.52 -14.17 7.49
N VAL A 98 7.37 -15.08 6.56
CA VAL A 98 6.34 -14.97 5.52
C VAL A 98 5.54 -16.25 5.39
N THR A 99 4.28 -16.10 5.02
CA THR A 99 3.44 -17.19 4.51
C THR A 99 3.14 -16.91 3.04
N ILE A 100 3.45 -17.87 2.18
CA ILE A 100 3.11 -17.81 0.76
C ILE A 100 1.79 -18.52 0.56
N GLU A 101 0.78 -17.77 0.17
CA GLU A 101 -0.57 -18.25 -0.10
C GLU A 101 -0.73 -18.52 -1.59
N GLY A 102 -1.07 -19.76 -1.96
CA GLY A 102 -1.30 -20.16 -3.35
C GLY A 102 -2.79 -20.25 -3.68
N HIS A 103 -3.17 -19.68 -4.82
CA HIS A 103 -4.55 -19.56 -5.26
C HIS A 103 -4.71 -20.03 -6.70
N ALA A 104 -5.94 -20.43 -7.04
CA ALA A 104 -6.36 -20.80 -8.38
C ALA A 104 -7.67 -20.08 -8.74
N ASP A 105 -8.03 -20.09 -10.04
CA ASP A 105 -9.34 -19.64 -10.46
C ASP A 105 -10.41 -20.68 -10.12
N GLU A 106 -11.69 -20.35 -10.30
CA GLU A 106 -12.84 -21.16 -9.89
C GLU A 106 -13.07 -22.43 -10.74
N ARG A 107 -12.44 -22.56 -11.90
CA ARG A 107 -12.65 -23.69 -12.84
C ARG A 107 -11.99 -24.97 -12.33
N GLY A 108 -12.62 -26.11 -12.62
CA GLY A 108 -12.14 -27.42 -12.20
C GLY A 108 -12.54 -27.82 -10.77
N THR A 109 -12.07 -28.98 -10.32
CA THR A 109 -12.42 -29.54 -9.00
C THR A 109 -11.71 -28.81 -7.87
N ARG A 110 -12.23 -28.96 -6.66
CA ARG A 110 -11.65 -28.38 -5.45
C ARG A 110 -10.26 -28.95 -5.16
N GLU A 111 -10.15 -30.27 -5.26
CA GLU A 111 -8.90 -31.02 -5.00
C GLU A 111 -7.80 -30.63 -5.97
N TYR A 112 -8.14 -30.54 -7.25
CA TYR A 112 -7.21 -30.12 -8.29
C TYR A 112 -6.68 -28.70 -8.02
N ASN A 113 -7.57 -27.74 -7.73
CA ASN A 113 -7.19 -26.37 -7.48
C ASN A 113 -6.39 -26.20 -6.17
N LEU A 114 -6.70 -27.01 -5.14
CA LEU A 114 -5.91 -27.04 -3.92
C LEU A 114 -4.47 -27.49 -4.21
N ALA A 115 -4.30 -28.55 -5.03
CA ALA A 115 -3.00 -29.02 -5.46
C ALA A 115 -2.26 -27.99 -6.34
N LEU A 116 -2.97 -27.31 -7.27
CA LEU A 116 -2.39 -26.28 -8.13
C LEU A 116 -1.92 -25.06 -7.30
N GLY A 117 -2.73 -24.59 -6.36
CA GLY A 117 -2.33 -23.52 -5.44
C GLY A 117 -1.09 -23.90 -4.60
N ALA A 118 -1.01 -25.15 -4.13
CA ALA A 118 0.14 -25.66 -3.41
C ALA A 118 1.41 -25.68 -4.29
N ARG A 119 1.31 -26.07 -5.56
CA ARG A 119 2.43 -26.00 -6.51
C ARG A 119 2.91 -24.57 -6.72
N ARG A 120 2.00 -23.60 -6.90
CA ARG A 120 2.30 -22.17 -7.05
C ARG A 120 3.02 -21.61 -5.83
N ALA A 121 2.50 -21.86 -4.63
CA ALA A 121 3.14 -21.43 -3.39
C ALA A 121 4.54 -22.05 -3.24
N THR A 122 4.70 -23.32 -3.60
CA THR A 122 5.99 -24.02 -3.56
C THR A 122 6.97 -23.47 -4.59
N ALA A 123 6.53 -23.09 -5.79
CA ALA A 123 7.38 -22.48 -6.80
C ALA A 123 7.96 -21.14 -6.30
N VAL A 124 7.11 -20.27 -5.71
CA VAL A 124 7.57 -19.02 -5.09
C VAL A 124 8.53 -19.29 -3.93
N ARG A 125 8.21 -20.23 -3.03
CA ARG A 125 9.10 -20.60 -1.93
C ARG A 125 10.47 -21.06 -2.42
N LYS A 126 10.51 -21.95 -3.42
CA LYS A 126 11.77 -22.43 -4.01
C LYS A 126 12.58 -21.28 -4.61
N PHE A 127 11.92 -20.35 -5.30
CA PHE A 127 12.58 -19.16 -5.85
C PHE A 127 13.24 -18.32 -4.75
N LEU A 128 12.50 -17.96 -3.70
CA LEU A 128 13.02 -17.13 -2.59
C LEU A 128 14.20 -17.81 -1.88
N ILE A 129 14.12 -19.13 -1.64
CA ILE A 129 15.21 -19.91 -1.03
C ILE A 129 16.44 -19.95 -1.96
N GLY A 130 16.24 -20.22 -3.25
CA GLY A 130 17.31 -20.23 -4.26
C GLY A 130 18.02 -18.88 -4.38
N GLN A 131 17.32 -17.79 -4.02
CA GLN A 131 17.89 -16.45 -3.94
C GLN A 131 18.45 -16.11 -2.52
N GLY A 132 18.54 -17.08 -1.60
CA GLY A 132 19.20 -16.95 -0.30
C GLY A 132 18.32 -16.46 0.85
N VAL A 133 17.00 -16.45 0.70
CA VAL A 133 16.10 -16.25 1.85
C VAL A 133 16.05 -17.54 2.67
N ASN A 134 16.24 -17.45 4.01
CA ASN A 134 16.24 -18.65 4.85
C ASN A 134 14.88 -19.35 4.83
N GLY A 135 14.86 -20.63 4.44
CA GLY A 135 13.65 -21.44 4.29
C GLY A 135 12.84 -21.62 5.59
N SER A 136 13.47 -21.50 6.78
CA SER A 136 12.77 -21.56 8.07
C SER A 136 11.84 -20.35 8.30
N ARG A 137 12.07 -19.27 7.56
CA ARG A 137 11.23 -18.05 7.60
C ARG A 137 10.03 -18.13 6.66
N ILE A 138 9.92 -19.17 5.83
CA ILE A 138 8.93 -19.25 4.76
C ILE A 138 8.02 -20.44 4.97
N ARG A 139 6.74 -20.17 5.18
CA ARG A 139 5.67 -21.18 5.18
C ARG A 139 4.86 -21.09 3.89
N THR A 140 4.21 -22.18 3.51
CA THR A 140 3.30 -22.21 2.36
C THR A 140 1.95 -22.72 2.79
N ILE A 141 0.89 -22.19 2.19
CA ILE A 141 -0.48 -22.66 2.33
C ILE A 141 -1.16 -22.57 0.96
N SER A 142 -2.06 -23.48 0.67
CA SER A 142 -2.92 -23.38 -0.51
C SER A 142 -4.36 -23.15 -0.07
N TYR A 143 -4.99 -22.20 -0.71
CA TYR A 143 -6.43 -21.97 -0.65
C TYR A 143 -7.15 -22.47 -1.91
N GLY A 144 -6.40 -22.94 -2.92
CA GLY A 144 -7.00 -23.37 -4.18
C GLY A 144 -7.92 -22.28 -4.72
N LYS A 145 -9.19 -22.64 -4.97
CA LYS A 145 -10.24 -21.71 -5.42
C LYS A 145 -11.15 -21.17 -4.30
N GLU A 146 -10.81 -21.41 -3.04
CA GLU A 146 -11.69 -21.07 -1.91
C GLU A 146 -11.61 -19.57 -1.52
N ARG A 147 -10.59 -18.82 -2.01
CA ARG A 147 -10.40 -17.40 -1.71
C ARG A 147 -10.20 -16.58 -2.99
N LEU A 148 -11.28 -16.41 -3.73
CA LEU A 148 -11.29 -15.58 -4.92
C LEU A 148 -11.21 -14.09 -4.54
N VAL A 149 -10.50 -13.30 -5.37
CA VAL A 149 -10.46 -11.82 -5.27
C VAL A 149 -11.33 -11.16 -6.32
N ALA A 150 -11.65 -11.90 -7.38
CA ALA A 150 -12.57 -11.46 -8.43
C ALA A 150 -13.54 -12.60 -8.75
N VAL A 151 -14.83 -12.30 -8.80
CA VAL A 151 -15.92 -13.27 -9.02
C VAL A 151 -16.70 -12.85 -10.25
N CYS A 152 -16.37 -13.44 -11.39
CA CYS A 152 -17.11 -13.34 -12.65
C CYS A 152 -16.68 -14.50 -13.57
N ASN A 153 -17.53 -14.85 -14.52
CA ASN A 153 -17.22 -15.92 -15.47
C ASN A 153 -16.48 -15.39 -16.70
N ASP A 154 -15.31 -14.75 -16.45
CA ASP A 154 -14.51 -14.09 -17.47
C ASP A 154 -13.00 -14.23 -17.19
N VAL A 155 -12.19 -14.15 -18.27
CA VAL A 155 -10.74 -14.24 -18.19
C VAL A 155 -10.11 -13.16 -17.30
N SER A 156 -10.73 -12.00 -17.23
CA SER A 156 -10.26 -10.87 -16.40
C SER A 156 -10.29 -11.21 -14.92
N CYS A 157 -11.35 -11.87 -14.43
CA CYS A 157 -11.44 -12.37 -13.05
C CYS A 157 -10.51 -13.56 -12.82
N TRP A 158 -10.51 -14.54 -13.74
CA TRP A 158 -9.66 -15.71 -13.60
C TRP A 158 -8.19 -15.38 -13.49
N SER A 159 -7.72 -14.40 -14.27
CA SER A 159 -6.31 -13.95 -14.23
C SER A 159 -5.92 -13.39 -12.87
N GLN A 160 -6.80 -12.68 -12.17
CA GLN A 160 -6.56 -12.13 -10.84
C GLN A 160 -6.55 -13.23 -9.76
N ASN A 161 -7.32 -14.28 -9.96
CA ASN A 161 -7.40 -15.42 -9.03
C ASN A 161 -6.19 -16.35 -9.14
N ARG A 162 -5.57 -16.48 -10.33
CA ARG A 162 -4.36 -17.28 -10.53
C ARG A 162 -3.12 -16.57 -10.00
N ARG A 163 -2.92 -16.61 -8.68
CA ARG A 163 -1.87 -15.87 -8.00
C ARG A 163 -1.19 -16.65 -6.88
N ALA A 164 -0.03 -16.20 -6.47
CA ALA A 164 0.51 -16.45 -5.14
C ALA A 164 0.77 -15.13 -4.43
N GLN A 165 0.43 -15.07 -3.15
CA GLN A 165 0.59 -13.88 -2.33
C GLN A 165 1.58 -14.16 -1.20
N THR A 166 2.55 -13.28 -1.02
CA THR A 166 3.53 -13.32 0.07
C THR A 166 3.05 -12.44 1.22
N VAL A 167 2.52 -13.06 2.25
CA VAL A 167 1.99 -12.38 3.44
C VAL A 167 3.06 -12.30 4.51
N LEU A 168 3.37 -11.08 4.96
CA LEU A 168 4.28 -10.87 6.09
C LEU A 168 3.57 -11.28 7.39
N ASN A 169 4.23 -12.13 8.18
CA ASN A 169 3.77 -12.43 9.52
C ASN A 169 4.32 -11.37 10.49
N SER A 170 3.50 -10.97 11.47
CA SER A 170 3.91 -10.04 12.52
C SER A 170 5.17 -10.57 13.22
N ARG A 171 6.04 -9.66 13.65
CA ARG A 171 7.22 -10.00 14.44
C ARG A 171 6.82 -10.90 15.60
N VAL A 172 7.38 -12.08 15.65
CA VAL A 172 7.39 -12.80 16.92
C VAL A 172 8.25 -11.96 17.85
N ALA A 173 7.63 -11.33 18.84
CA ALA A 173 8.38 -10.67 19.91
C ALA A 173 9.30 -11.74 20.51
N ARG A 174 10.63 -11.57 20.35
CA ARG A 174 11.60 -12.38 21.07
C ARG A 174 11.41 -12.05 22.53
N THR A 175 10.67 -12.88 23.26
CA THR A 175 10.70 -12.87 24.72
C THR A 175 12.15 -13.19 25.10
N ARG A 176 12.91 -12.18 25.50
CA ARG A 176 14.21 -12.40 26.15
C ARG A 176 13.91 -13.16 27.43
N ARG A 177 14.31 -14.41 27.48
CA ARG A 177 14.52 -15.14 28.75
C ARG A 177 15.84 -14.73 29.34
#